data_3fcf2c1f3f6555985ec6c08200a94071
#
_entry.id   3fcf2c1f3f6555985ec6c08200a94071
#
_cell.length_a   1.000
_cell.length_b   1.000
_cell.length_c   1.000
_cell.angle_alpha   90.00
_cell.angle_beta   90.00
_cell.angle_gamma   90.00
#
_symmetry.space_group_name_H-M   'P 1'
#
loop_
_entity.id
_entity.type
_entity.pdbx_description
1 polymer ?
#
loop_
_entity_poly.entity_id
_entity_poly.type
_entity_poly.pdbx_seq_one_letter_code
_entity_poly.pdbx_strand_id
1 'polypeptide(L)'
;APRTRAPALVMLCDVSGSMECYSRILLHFAHTLVAAHARVAVFAFGTRLTNVTRALENRDADVALEAVGRRVRDWAGGTRIASSLRSFNRDWSRRLLGQGAVVLLVTDGLERDEDADIGFESDRLRRSCRRLVWLNPLLRYRDFEPRARGSTSPATAAGGTTTATTGS
;
A
#
# COMPACT_ATOMS: atom_id res chain seq x y z
N ALA A 1 28.82 -5.48 -18.50
CA ALA A 1 27.37 -5.68 -18.50
C ALA A 1 26.69 -4.60 -17.67
N PRO A 2 25.63 -3.95 -18.19
CA PRO A 2 24.91 -2.98 -17.39
C PRO A 2 24.30 -3.66 -16.17
N ARG A 3 24.66 -3.18 -14.99
CA ARG A 3 24.01 -3.61 -13.75
C ARG A 3 22.57 -3.14 -13.80
N THR A 4 21.62 -4.05 -13.91
CA THR A 4 20.20 -3.75 -13.76
C THR A 4 19.96 -3.34 -12.32
N ARG A 5 19.65 -2.07 -12.09
CA ARG A 5 19.23 -1.62 -10.77
C ARG A 5 17.89 -2.29 -10.43
N ALA A 6 17.77 -2.79 -9.22
CA ALA A 6 16.47 -3.22 -8.72
C ALA A 6 15.45 -2.07 -8.87
N PRO A 7 14.23 -2.34 -9.30
CA PRO A 7 13.20 -1.31 -9.41
C PRO A 7 12.92 -0.68 -8.04
N ALA A 8 12.53 0.57 -8.04
CA ALA A 8 12.04 1.21 -6.83
C ALA A 8 10.77 0.50 -6.36
N LEU A 9 10.60 0.38 -5.06
CA LEU A 9 9.42 -0.22 -4.44
C LEU A 9 8.66 0.86 -3.65
N VAL A 10 7.37 0.94 -3.88
CA VAL A 10 6.46 1.77 -3.10
C VAL A 10 5.46 0.86 -2.40
N MET A 11 5.36 0.99 -1.09
CA MET A 11 4.37 0.27 -0.29
C MET A 11 3.28 1.24 0.16
N LEU A 12 2.03 0.88 -0.09
CA LEU A 12 0.84 1.60 0.38
C LEU A 12 0.12 0.66 1.35
N CYS A 13 0.24 0.92 2.65
CA CYS A 13 -0.21 0.02 3.70
C CYS A 13 -1.46 0.57 4.40
N ASP A 14 -2.55 -0.17 4.30
CA ASP A 14 -3.76 0.09 5.05
C ASP A 14 -3.55 -0.25 6.52
N VAL A 15 -3.71 0.75 7.40
CA VAL A 15 -3.58 0.61 8.85
C VAL A 15 -4.90 0.83 9.57
N SER A 16 -6.01 0.70 8.88
CA SER A 16 -7.35 0.78 9.47
C SER A 16 -7.61 -0.32 10.50
N GLY A 17 -8.70 -0.16 11.28
CA GLY A 17 -9.06 -1.12 12.31
C GLY A 17 -9.21 -2.56 11.83
N SER A 18 -9.76 -2.76 10.62
CA SER A 18 -9.88 -4.10 10.01
C SER A 18 -8.54 -4.74 9.68
N MET A 19 -7.49 -3.94 9.53
CA MET A 19 -6.12 -4.38 9.22
C MET A 19 -5.22 -4.45 10.45
N GLU A 20 -5.73 -4.16 11.64
CA GLU A 20 -4.94 -4.03 12.88
C GLU A 20 -4.04 -5.24 13.16
N CYS A 21 -4.58 -6.46 12.97
CA CYS A 21 -3.80 -7.69 13.17
C CYS A 21 -2.60 -7.82 12.22
N TYR A 22 -2.65 -7.18 11.08
CA TYR A 22 -1.61 -7.29 10.04
C TYR A 22 -0.70 -6.07 9.95
N SER A 23 -1.17 -4.90 10.39
CA SER A 23 -0.43 -3.64 10.25
C SER A 23 0.94 -3.70 10.89
N ARG A 24 1.05 -4.28 12.07
CA ARG A 24 2.33 -4.39 12.78
C ARG A 24 3.33 -5.27 12.01
N ILE A 25 2.88 -6.43 11.53
CA ILE A 25 3.72 -7.35 10.75
C ILE A 25 4.16 -6.69 9.43
N LEU A 26 3.24 -6.00 8.75
CA LEU A 26 3.54 -5.27 7.53
C LEU A 26 4.56 -4.17 7.74
N LEU A 27 4.46 -3.42 8.82
CA LEU A 27 5.39 -2.36 9.15
C LEU A 27 6.76 -2.90 9.55
N HIS A 28 6.83 -4.05 10.23
CA HIS A 28 8.10 -4.75 10.45
C HIS A 28 8.74 -5.19 9.14
N PHE A 29 7.96 -5.73 8.23
CA PHE A 29 8.43 -6.10 6.89
C PHE A 29 8.93 -4.87 6.12
N ALA A 30 8.16 -3.78 6.13
CA ALA A 30 8.55 -2.52 5.53
C ALA A 30 9.84 -1.96 6.12
N HIS A 31 10.00 -2.03 7.44
CA HIS A 31 11.23 -1.65 8.14
C HIS A 31 12.44 -2.43 7.62
N THR A 32 12.30 -3.74 7.47
CA THR A 32 13.36 -4.61 6.93
C THR A 32 13.73 -4.20 5.50
N LEU A 33 12.73 -3.91 4.66
CA LEU A 33 12.97 -3.47 3.29
C LEU A 33 13.66 -2.12 3.21
N VAL A 34 13.25 -1.15 4.03
CA VAL A 34 13.88 0.17 4.09
C VAL A 34 15.34 0.06 4.52
N ALA A 35 15.64 -0.82 5.48
CA ALA A 35 17.01 -1.07 5.93
C ALA A 35 17.89 -1.72 4.85
N ALA A 36 17.30 -2.57 4.00
CA ALA A 36 18.03 -3.36 3.00
C ALA A 36 18.19 -2.65 1.65
N HIS A 37 17.28 -1.72 1.31
CA HIS A 37 17.19 -1.12 -0.02
C HIS A 37 17.01 0.39 0.04
N ALA A 38 17.86 1.13 -0.69
CA ALA A 38 17.81 2.59 -0.72
C ALA A 38 16.61 3.18 -1.49
N ARG A 39 15.91 2.38 -2.28
CA ARG A 39 14.82 2.85 -3.17
C ARG A 39 13.46 2.28 -2.74
N VAL A 40 13.18 2.37 -1.46
CA VAL A 40 11.89 1.96 -0.89
C VAL A 40 11.22 3.17 -0.28
N ALA A 41 9.96 3.42 -0.66
CA ALA A 41 9.10 4.42 -0.04
C ALA A 41 7.88 3.72 0.57
N VAL A 42 7.54 4.07 1.79
CA VAL A 42 6.43 3.45 2.54
C VAL A 42 5.44 4.51 2.97
N PHE A 43 4.19 4.25 2.66
CA PHE A 43 3.05 5.07 3.06
C PHE A 43 2.08 4.23 3.89
N ALA A 44 1.53 4.83 4.90
CA ALA A 44 0.43 4.27 5.67
C ALA A 44 -0.84 5.10 5.43
N PHE A 45 -1.98 4.45 5.35
CA PHE A 45 -3.25 5.14 5.21
C PHE A 45 -4.38 4.48 6.01
N GLY A 46 -5.22 5.29 6.56
CA GLY A 46 -6.53 4.99 7.10
C GLY A 46 -7.47 6.00 6.47
N THR A 47 -7.79 7.10 7.17
CA THR A 47 -8.53 8.22 6.60
C THR A 47 -7.65 9.13 5.73
N ARG A 48 -6.35 9.13 5.95
CA ARG A 48 -5.36 9.95 5.24
C ARG A 48 -4.12 9.16 4.87
N LEU A 49 -3.45 9.59 3.80
CA LEU A 49 -2.17 9.07 3.39
C LEU A 49 -1.03 9.78 4.13
N THR A 50 -0.14 9.00 4.74
CA THR A 50 1.03 9.50 5.46
C THR A 50 2.29 8.81 4.96
N ASN A 51 3.31 9.58 4.57
CA ASN A 51 4.62 9.03 4.25
C ASN A 51 5.36 8.69 5.56
N VAL A 52 5.64 7.41 5.75
CA VAL A 52 6.29 6.89 6.96
C VAL A 52 7.70 6.37 6.71
N THR A 53 8.23 6.56 5.52
CA THR A 53 9.56 6.06 5.13
C THR A 53 10.64 6.51 6.10
N ARG A 54 10.67 7.79 6.42
CA ARG A 54 11.68 8.39 7.30
C ARG A 54 11.64 7.84 8.72
N ALA A 55 10.44 7.59 9.23
CA ALA A 55 10.28 6.96 10.54
C ALA A 55 10.84 5.53 10.56
N LEU A 56 10.73 4.81 9.45
CA LEU A 56 11.23 3.43 9.30
C LEU A 56 12.74 3.34 9.07
N GLU A 57 13.44 4.45 8.89
CA GLU A 57 14.89 4.47 8.74
C GLU A 57 15.65 4.22 10.05
N ASN A 58 14.99 4.31 11.19
CA ASN A 58 15.61 4.00 12.47
C ASN A 58 16.01 2.52 12.53
N ARG A 59 17.23 2.24 12.99
CA ARG A 59 17.77 0.88 13.07
C ARG A 59 16.99 -0.03 14.02
N ASP A 60 16.49 0.53 15.11
CA ASP A 60 15.66 -0.18 16.08
C ASP A 60 14.23 -0.26 15.53
N ALA A 61 13.76 -1.48 15.27
CA ALA A 61 12.42 -1.71 14.72
C ALA A 61 11.29 -1.20 15.64
N ASP A 62 11.43 -1.39 16.95
CA ASP A 62 10.41 -0.96 17.91
C ASP A 62 10.32 0.56 17.96
N VAL A 63 11.45 1.24 17.94
CA VAL A 63 11.51 2.72 17.87
C VAL A 63 10.93 3.22 16.54
N ALA A 64 11.24 2.56 15.44
CA ALA A 64 10.73 2.90 14.12
C ALA A 64 9.20 2.77 14.08
N LEU A 65 8.66 1.66 14.56
CA LEU A 65 7.21 1.43 14.58
C LEU A 65 6.48 2.39 15.52
N GLU A 66 7.06 2.71 16.65
CA GLU A 66 6.52 3.73 17.56
C GLU A 66 6.48 5.12 16.89
N ALA A 67 7.51 5.48 16.13
CA ALA A 67 7.56 6.72 15.37
C ALA A 67 6.48 6.75 14.27
N VAL A 68 6.22 5.63 13.61
CA VAL A 68 5.10 5.50 12.66
C VAL A 68 3.77 5.72 13.38
N GLY A 69 3.59 5.09 14.53
CA GLY A 69 2.37 5.24 15.35
C GLY A 69 2.08 6.67 15.75
N ARG A 70 3.10 7.45 16.03
CA ARG A 70 2.96 8.89 16.34
C ARG A 70 2.58 9.74 15.13
N ARG A 71 3.00 9.35 13.93
CA ARG A 71 2.69 10.08 12.69
C ARG A 71 1.32 9.78 12.13
N VAL A 72 0.87 8.55 12.26
CA VAL A 72 -0.43 8.11 11.75
C VAL A 72 -1.47 8.32 12.85
N ARG A 73 -2.32 9.32 12.68
CA ARG A 73 -3.29 9.72 13.71
C ARG A 73 -4.56 8.91 13.74
N ASP A 74 -4.84 8.15 12.68
CA ASP A 74 -6.16 7.55 12.43
C ASP A 74 -6.13 6.02 12.37
N TRP A 75 -5.35 5.38 13.26
CA TRP A 75 -5.18 3.92 13.29
C TRP A 75 -6.50 3.14 13.35
N ALA A 76 -7.49 3.63 14.08
CA ALA A 76 -8.77 2.96 14.26
C ALA A 76 -9.91 3.66 13.53
N GLY A 77 -9.63 4.72 12.78
CA GLY A 77 -10.60 5.41 11.94
C GLY A 77 -11.01 4.54 10.76
N GLY A 78 -12.00 4.92 10.01
CA GLY A 78 -12.38 4.23 8.78
C GLY A 78 -11.27 4.24 7.72
N THR A 79 -11.48 3.52 6.64
CA THR A 79 -10.55 3.48 5.51
C THR A 79 -11.11 4.31 4.36
N ARG A 80 -10.31 5.22 3.83
CA ARG A 80 -10.59 5.99 2.62
C ARG A 80 -9.54 5.66 1.56
N ILE A 81 -9.69 4.50 0.95
CA ILE A 81 -8.73 3.96 -0.01
C ILE A 81 -8.63 4.87 -1.24
N ALA A 82 -9.75 5.22 -1.85
CA ALA A 82 -9.76 6.03 -3.06
C ALA A 82 -9.19 7.43 -2.82
N SER A 83 -9.54 8.09 -1.72
CA SER A 83 -8.96 9.39 -1.36
C SER A 83 -7.45 9.31 -1.14
N SER A 84 -6.99 8.24 -0.50
CA SER A 84 -5.56 7.99 -0.25
C SER A 84 -4.81 7.71 -1.56
N LEU A 85 -5.36 6.91 -2.45
CA LEU A 85 -4.80 6.66 -3.78
C LEU A 85 -4.78 7.93 -4.63
N ARG A 86 -5.83 8.75 -4.56
CA ARG A 86 -5.88 10.05 -5.23
C ARG A 86 -4.77 10.97 -4.75
N SER A 87 -4.57 11.06 -3.44
CA SER A 87 -3.48 11.85 -2.84
C SER A 87 -2.12 11.36 -3.31
N PHE A 88 -1.90 10.05 -3.33
CA PHE A 88 -0.67 9.47 -3.85
C PHE A 88 -0.48 9.79 -5.33
N ASN A 89 -1.49 9.57 -6.16
CA ASN A 89 -1.43 9.82 -7.60
C ASN A 89 -1.13 11.29 -7.92
N ARG A 90 -1.71 12.21 -7.16
CA ARG A 90 -1.53 13.66 -7.34
C ARG A 90 -0.16 14.15 -6.86
N ASP A 91 0.26 13.73 -5.67
CA ASP A 91 1.36 14.38 -4.94
C ASP A 91 2.69 13.63 -5.06
N TRP A 92 2.66 12.31 -5.30
CA TRP A 92 3.83 11.45 -5.19
C TRP A 92 4.19 10.66 -6.45
N SER A 93 3.22 10.33 -7.29
CA SER A 93 3.42 9.36 -8.37
C SER A 93 4.51 9.78 -9.35
N ARG A 94 4.56 11.05 -9.73
CA ARG A 94 5.60 11.55 -10.66
C ARG A 94 7.01 11.35 -10.13
N ARG A 95 7.22 11.63 -8.85
CA ARG A 95 8.55 11.51 -8.22
C ARG A 95 8.97 10.07 -8.00
N LEU A 96 8.04 9.24 -7.58
CA LEU A 96 8.36 7.89 -7.09
C LEU A 96 8.22 6.82 -8.17
N LEU A 97 7.35 7.01 -9.14
CA LEU A 97 7.02 5.99 -10.14
C LEU A 97 7.68 6.20 -11.50
N GLY A 98 8.29 7.34 -11.75
CA GLY A 98 8.77 7.75 -13.08
C GLY A 98 9.85 6.86 -13.71
N GLN A 99 10.44 5.92 -12.97
CA GLN A 99 11.48 5.02 -13.45
C GLN A 99 11.09 3.53 -13.35
N GLY A 100 9.82 3.24 -13.49
CA GLY A 100 9.35 1.86 -13.50
C GLY A 100 9.30 1.21 -12.12
N ALA A 101 8.78 1.92 -11.13
CA ALA A 101 8.61 1.40 -9.78
C ALA A 101 7.55 0.30 -9.69
N VAL A 102 7.74 -0.63 -8.77
CA VAL A 102 6.73 -1.60 -8.34
C VAL A 102 5.96 -1.02 -7.17
N VAL A 103 4.64 -1.09 -7.21
CA VAL A 103 3.76 -0.64 -6.13
C VAL A 103 3.10 -1.85 -5.47
N LEU A 104 3.26 -1.96 -4.16
CA LEU A 104 2.57 -2.94 -3.34
C LEU A 104 1.47 -2.23 -2.55
N LEU A 105 0.23 -2.51 -2.89
CA LEU A 105 -0.94 -2.00 -2.18
C LEU A 105 -1.47 -3.09 -1.25
N VAL A 106 -1.42 -2.85 0.05
CA VAL A 106 -1.89 -3.80 1.07
C VAL A 106 -3.13 -3.25 1.75
N THR A 107 -4.27 -3.82 1.43
CA THR A 107 -5.58 -3.42 1.97
C THR A 107 -6.59 -4.56 1.82
N ASP A 108 -7.57 -4.60 2.70
CA ASP A 108 -8.72 -5.52 2.58
C ASP A 108 -9.79 -5.02 1.59
N GLY A 109 -9.62 -3.83 1.06
CA GLY A 109 -10.55 -3.24 0.10
C GLY A 109 -11.85 -2.69 0.71
N LEU A 110 -11.94 -2.63 2.04
CA LEU A 110 -13.13 -2.09 2.72
C LEU A 110 -13.11 -0.56 2.68
N GLU A 111 -13.92 0.01 1.81
CA GLU A 111 -14.03 1.45 1.59
C GLU A 111 -15.21 2.05 2.37
N ARG A 112 -14.99 3.19 3.01
CA ARG A 112 -16.04 3.94 3.70
C ARG A 112 -16.39 5.28 3.02
N ASP A 113 -15.67 5.63 1.98
CA ASP A 113 -15.94 6.83 1.21
C ASP A 113 -16.86 6.49 0.02
N GLU A 114 -18.14 6.74 0.16
CA GLU A 114 -19.16 6.39 -0.85
C GLU A 114 -19.01 7.18 -2.15
N ASP A 115 -18.40 8.36 -2.10
CA ASP A 115 -18.23 9.24 -3.26
C ASP A 115 -16.93 8.98 -4.03
N ALA A 116 -16.10 8.05 -3.54
CA ALA A 116 -14.79 7.81 -4.11
C ALA A 116 -14.78 6.62 -5.07
N ASP A 117 -14.08 6.78 -6.18
CA ASP A 117 -13.91 5.74 -7.19
C ASP A 117 -12.55 5.06 -7.06
N ILE A 118 -12.52 3.95 -6.30
CA ILE A 118 -11.32 3.13 -6.13
C ILE A 118 -10.85 2.58 -7.48
N GLY A 119 -11.77 2.15 -8.33
CA GLY A 119 -11.45 1.60 -9.64
C GLY A 119 -10.69 2.60 -10.50
N PHE A 120 -11.16 3.84 -10.56
CA PHE A 120 -10.51 4.91 -11.31
C PHE A 120 -9.10 5.21 -10.78
N GLU A 121 -8.96 5.38 -9.46
CA GLU A 121 -7.68 5.73 -8.87
C GLU A 121 -6.68 4.56 -8.91
N SER A 122 -7.15 3.33 -8.76
CA SER A 122 -6.31 2.12 -8.91
C SER A 122 -5.83 1.94 -10.35
N ASP A 123 -6.69 2.19 -11.33
CA ASP A 123 -6.32 2.12 -12.74
C ASP A 123 -5.29 3.19 -13.11
N ARG A 124 -5.48 4.40 -12.59
CA ARG A 124 -4.52 5.50 -12.76
C ARG A 124 -3.16 5.14 -12.15
N LEU A 125 -3.14 4.57 -10.95
CA LEU A 125 -1.92 4.11 -10.29
C LEU A 125 -1.24 3.00 -11.11
N ARG A 126 -2.01 2.03 -11.56
CA ARG A 126 -1.51 0.91 -12.39
C ARG A 126 -0.81 1.40 -13.66
N ARG A 127 -1.36 2.41 -14.31
CA ARG A 127 -0.76 3.01 -15.53
C ARG A 127 0.53 3.79 -15.24
N SER A 128 0.72 4.25 -14.01
CA SER A 128 1.86 5.08 -13.61
C SER A 128 3.05 4.28 -13.12
N CYS A 129 2.89 3.01 -12.83
CA CYS A 129 3.94 2.13 -12.32
C CYS A 129 4.23 0.97 -13.26
N ARG A 130 5.38 0.32 -13.06
CA ARG A 130 5.75 -0.88 -13.80
C ARG A 130 4.82 -2.05 -13.48
N ARG A 131 4.48 -2.20 -12.20
CA ARG A 131 3.64 -3.28 -11.70
C ARG A 131 2.91 -2.83 -10.46
N LEU A 132 1.62 -3.08 -10.40
CA LEU A 132 0.80 -2.92 -9.20
C LEU A 132 0.43 -4.30 -8.67
N VAL A 133 0.82 -4.57 -7.42
CA VAL A 133 0.45 -5.79 -6.70
C VAL A 133 -0.51 -5.39 -5.59
N TRP A 134 -1.72 -5.93 -5.62
CA TRP A 134 -2.69 -5.76 -4.54
C TRP A 134 -2.70 -7.01 -3.67
N LEU A 135 -2.31 -6.85 -2.41
CA LEU A 135 -2.33 -7.89 -1.40
C LEU A 135 -3.48 -7.65 -0.44
N ASN A 136 -4.41 -8.59 -0.40
CA ASN A 136 -5.51 -8.58 0.57
C ASN A 136 -5.30 -9.73 1.56
N PRO A 137 -4.82 -9.46 2.79
CA PRO A 137 -4.50 -10.53 3.75
C PRO A 137 -5.74 -11.24 4.30
N LEU A 138 -6.94 -10.63 4.17
CA LEU A 138 -8.18 -11.23 4.67
C LEU A 138 -8.80 -12.25 3.71
N LEU A 139 -8.40 -12.28 2.44
CA LEU A 139 -8.93 -13.24 1.46
C LEU A 139 -8.56 -14.71 1.76
N ARG A 140 -7.61 -14.96 2.64
CA ARG A 140 -7.27 -16.32 3.07
C ARG A 140 -8.33 -16.97 3.99
N TYR A 141 -9.25 -16.17 4.53
CA TYR A 141 -10.35 -16.69 5.37
C TYR A 141 -11.54 -17.05 4.47
N ARG A 142 -12.04 -18.29 4.61
CA ARG A 142 -13.13 -18.83 3.77
C ARG A 142 -14.42 -18.03 3.84
N ASP A 143 -14.68 -17.41 4.98
CA ASP A 143 -15.91 -16.68 5.26
C ASP A 143 -15.78 -15.17 4.98
N PHE A 144 -14.67 -14.75 4.42
CA PHE A 144 -14.47 -13.35 4.07
C PHE A 144 -15.08 -13.05 2.69
N GLU A 145 -16.13 -12.26 2.68
CA GLU A 145 -16.70 -11.69 1.47
C GLU A 145 -16.31 -10.22 1.35
N PRO A 146 -15.61 -9.82 0.28
CA PRO A 146 -15.31 -8.42 0.05
C PRO A 146 -16.61 -7.63 -0.17
N ARG A 147 -16.94 -6.73 0.75
CA ARG A 147 -18.20 -5.96 0.72
C ARG A 147 -18.05 -4.56 0.15
N ALA A 148 -16.88 -4.18 -0.31
CA ALA A 148 -16.64 -2.83 -0.80
C ALA A 148 -16.42 -2.77 -2.31
N ARG A 149 -16.69 -1.62 -2.89
CA ARG A 149 -16.56 -1.37 -4.33
C ARG A 149 -15.15 -1.57 -4.89
N GLY A 150 -14.12 -1.64 -4.02
CA GLY A 150 -12.74 -1.89 -4.44
C GLY A 150 -12.38 -3.35 -4.71
N SER A 151 -13.28 -4.26 -4.48
CA SER A 151 -13.03 -5.70 -4.62
C SER A 151 -13.44 -6.29 -5.98
N THR A 152 -13.70 -5.46 -6.97
CA THR A 152 -14.14 -5.89 -8.31
C THR A 152 -13.04 -6.46 -9.20
N SER A 153 -11.79 -6.50 -8.73
CA SER A 153 -10.78 -7.28 -9.43
C SER A 153 -11.03 -8.76 -9.18
N PRO A 154 -11.08 -9.60 -10.21
CA PRO A 154 -11.24 -11.03 -9.97
C PRO A 154 -10.03 -11.51 -9.14
N ALA A 155 -10.30 -11.77 -7.88
CA ALA A 155 -9.33 -12.39 -7.01
C ALA A 155 -9.05 -13.79 -7.55
N THR A 156 -7.88 -14.00 -8.08
CA THR A 156 -7.42 -15.36 -8.35
C THR A 156 -7.36 -16.06 -6.99
N ALA A 157 -8.08 -17.13 -6.87
CA ALA A 157 -8.40 -17.80 -5.61
C ALA A 157 -7.21 -18.38 -4.83
N ALA A 158 -6.01 -18.18 -5.28
CA ALA A 158 -4.80 -18.67 -4.61
C ALA A 158 -4.02 -17.52 -3.97
N GLY A 159 -4.26 -17.27 -2.71
CA GLY A 159 -3.41 -16.45 -1.85
C GLY A 159 -3.64 -14.95 -1.80
N GLY A 160 -4.75 -14.45 -2.33
CA GLY A 160 -5.14 -13.05 -2.12
C GLY A 160 -4.24 -11.99 -2.75
N THR A 161 -3.48 -12.34 -3.76
CA THR A 161 -2.60 -11.42 -4.49
C THR A 161 -3.16 -11.17 -5.89
N THR A 162 -3.54 -9.96 -6.18
CA THR A 162 -3.91 -9.54 -7.54
C THR A 162 -2.77 -8.71 -8.12
N THR A 163 -2.26 -9.15 -9.25
CA THR A 163 -1.18 -8.47 -9.95
C THR A 163 -1.73 -7.82 -11.21
N ALA A 164 -1.63 -6.51 -11.32
CA ALA A 164 -1.91 -5.80 -12.56
C ALA A 164 -0.60 -5.30 -13.16
N THR A 165 -0.29 -5.72 -14.38
CA THR A 165 0.91 -5.29 -15.10
C THR A 165 0.50 -4.21 -16.09
N THR A 166 1.21 -3.10 -16.08
CA THR A 166 1.11 -2.12 -17.16
C THR A 166 1.78 -2.70 -18.40
N GLY A 167 1.00 -3.01 -19.41
CA GLY A 167 1.54 -3.28 -20.74
C GLY A 167 2.18 -2.00 -21.30
N SER A 168 3.32 -2.15 -21.91
CA SER A 168 3.99 -1.10 -22.70
C SER A 168 3.13 -0.69 -23.89
#